data_4ae908b433e4325858c6b5c053b5957c
#
_entry.id   4ae908b433e4325858c6b5c053b5957c
#
_cell.length_a   1.000
_cell.length_b   1.000
_cell.length_c   1.000
_cell.angle_alpha   90.00
_cell.angle_beta   90.00
_cell.angle_gamma   90.00
#
_symmetry.space_group_name_H-M   'P 1'
#
loop_
_entity.id
_entity.type
_entity.pdbx_description
1 polymer ?
#
loop_
_entity_poly.entity_id
_entity_poly.type
_entity_poly.pdbx_seq_one_letter_code
_entity_poly.pdbx_strand_id
1 'polypeptide(L)'
;TKHRYISRDEFKKILSTPMYDNRLELARRAFIFSCLTGLAYVDIQLLHPHHIGMNAEGRRYIRINRKKTKVEAFIPLHPIAEQILSLYNTADDEQPVFPLPNRDALWFEIHELGVIIGKDDNLSYHQSRHSFGTFLISADIPIESIAKMMGHSSIRTTQGYARITDDKISKDMDKLMERRKKQSTGEKTNKSN
;
A
#
# COMPACT_ATOMS: atom_id res chain seq x y z
N THR A 1 -11.96 -16.34 -12.33
CA THR A 1 -10.81 -15.43 -12.62
C THR A 1 -10.11 -15.16 -11.30
N LYS A 2 -8.89 -15.68 -11.12
CA LYS A 2 -8.11 -15.45 -9.90
C LYS A 2 -7.85 -13.96 -9.73
N HIS A 3 -8.43 -13.36 -8.70
CA HIS A 3 -8.14 -11.97 -8.36
C HIS A 3 -6.68 -11.83 -7.89
N ARG A 4 -5.92 -10.95 -8.52
CA ARG A 4 -4.50 -10.69 -8.17
C ARG A 4 -4.35 -9.80 -6.95
N TYR A 5 -5.43 -9.36 -6.33
CA TYR A 5 -5.47 -8.46 -5.18
C TYR A 5 -6.60 -8.91 -4.23
N ILE A 6 -6.58 -8.39 -3.02
CA ILE A 6 -7.67 -8.55 -2.06
C ILE A 6 -8.62 -7.35 -2.12
N SER A 7 -9.89 -7.58 -1.80
CA SER A 7 -10.89 -6.52 -1.69
C SER A 7 -10.66 -5.66 -0.43
N ARG A 8 -11.32 -4.51 -0.36
CA ARG A 8 -11.30 -3.67 0.85
C ARG A 8 -11.90 -4.37 2.06
N ASP A 9 -12.94 -5.18 1.86
CA ASP A 9 -13.58 -5.92 2.95
C ASP A 9 -12.70 -7.07 3.44
N GLU A 10 -12.01 -7.78 2.55
CA GLU A 10 -10.99 -8.75 2.90
C GLU A 10 -9.83 -8.11 3.67
N PHE A 11 -9.36 -6.93 3.23
CA PHE A 11 -8.34 -6.16 3.94
C PHE A 11 -8.79 -5.77 5.35
N LYS A 12 -10.01 -5.23 5.51
CA LYS A 12 -10.59 -4.90 6.81
C LYS A 12 -10.67 -6.13 7.71
N LYS A 13 -11.03 -7.28 7.16
CA LYS A 13 -11.11 -8.52 7.92
C LYS A 13 -9.75 -8.96 8.44
N ILE A 14 -8.70 -8.92 7.62
CA ILE A 14 -7.32 -9.18 8.06
C ILE A 14 -6.91 -8.17 9.14
N LEU A 15 -7.20 -6.90 8.95
CA LEU A 15 -6.84 -5.83 9.88
C LEU A 15 -7.51 -6.00 11.26
N SER A 16 -8.76 -6.44 11.30
CA SER A 16 -9.56 -6.61 12.52
C SER A 16 -9.43 -7.98 13.20
N THR A 17 -8.59 -8.86 12.67
CA THR A 17 -8.43 -10.23 13.20
C THR A 17 -7.00 -10.47 13.68
N PRO A 18 -6.64 -10.02 14.91
CA PRO A 18 -5.33 -10.31 15.49
C PRO A 18 -5.12 -11.81 15.66
N MET A 19 -3.88 -12.25 15.53
CA MET A 19 -3.50 -13.65 15.67
C MET A 19 -2.95 -13.93 17.06
N TYR A 20 -3.26 -15.12 17.57
CA TYR A 20 -2.77 -15.59 18.89
C TYR A 20 -1.34 -16.11 18.85
N ASP A 21 -0.88 -16.56 17.69
CA ASP A 21 0.49 -17.05 17.48
C ASP A 21 1.38 -15.92 16.96
N ASN A 22 2.57 -15.77 17.54
CA ASN A 22 3.50 -14.68 17.18
C ASN A 22 3.96 -14.73 15.73
N ARG A 23 4.08 -15.91 15.16
CA ARG A 23 4.51 -16.10 13.78
C ARG A 23 3.40 -15.75 12.79
N LEU A 24 2.18 -16.17 13.09
CA LEU A 24 0.97 -15.76 12.35
C LEU A 24 0.76 -14.26 12.43
N GLU A 25 0.95 -13.67 13.62
CA GLU A 25 0.80 -12.22 13.81
C GLU A 25 1.88 -11.42 13.06
N LEU A 26 3.13 -11.88 13.04
CA LEU A 26 4.20 -11.29 12.24
C LEU A 26 3.85 -11.34 10.74
N ALA A 27 3.38 -12.48 10.25
CA ALA A 27 2.97 -12.64 8.86
C ALA A 27 1.80 -11.71 8.51
N ARG A 28 0.80 -11.59 9.38
CA ARG A 28 -0.35 -10.68 9.23
C ARG A 28 0.10 -9.23 9.17
N ARG A 29 0.93 -8.78 10.10
CA ARG A 29 1.45 -7.41 10.15
C ARG A 29 2.27 -7.07 8.92
N ALA A 30 3.15 -7.97 8.48
CA ALA A 30 3.93 -7.77 7.26
C ALA A 30 3.02 -7.72 6.01
N PHE A 31 1.96 -8.52 5.95
CA PHE A 31 0.98 -8.48 4.86
C PHE A 31 0.22 -7.15 4.83
N ILE A 32 -0.30 -6.69 5.98
CA ILE A 32 -0.96 -5.39 6.11
C ILE A 32 0.00 -4.27 5.71
N PHE A 33 1.23 -4.32 6.20
CA PHE A 33 2.26 -3.33 5.88
C PHE A 33 2.55 -3.27 4.38
N SER A 34 2.63 -4.41 3.72
CA SER A 34 2.76 -4.48 2.25
C SER A 34 1.54 -3.90 1.52
N CYS A 35 0.32 -4.13 2.01
CA CYS A 35 -0.90 -3.52 1.46
C CYS A 35 -0.91 -1.99 1.57
N LEU A 36 -0.23 -1.43 2.56
CA LEU A 36 -0.17 0.01 2.84
C LEU A 36 1.06 0.73 2.28
N THR A 37 2.08 -0.02 1.87
CA THR A 37 3.34 0.53 1.36
C THR A 37 3.67 0.11 -0.08
N GLY A 38 3.06 -0.97 -0.54
CA GLY A 38 3.37 -1.58 -1.83
C GLY A 38 4.74 -2.27 -1.89
N LEU A 39 5.48 -2.36 -0.78
CA LEU A 39 6.76 -3.05 -0.73
C LEU A 39 6.57 -4.56 -0.95
N ALA A 40 7.44 -5.16 -1.75
CA ALA A 40 7.48 -6.61 -1.87
C ALA A 40 8.07 -7.23 -0.60
N TYR A 41 7.80 -8.51 -0.35
CA TYR A 41 8.30 -9.21 0.84
C TYR A 41 9.80 -9.04 1.05
N VAL A 42 10.59 -9.20 0.00
CA VAL A 42 12.05 -9.05 0.06
C VAL A 42 12.49 -7.63 0.44
N ASP A 43 11.74 -6.61 0.02
CA ASP A 43 12.06 -5.23 0.37
C ASP A 43 11.67 -4.91 1.82
N ILE A 44 10.59 -5.52 2.34
CA ILE A 44 10.23 -5.43 3.77
C ILE A 44 11.27 -6.16 4.62
N GLN A 45 11.74 -7.32 4.18
CA GLN A 45 12.78 -8.10 4.85
C GLN A 45 14.11 -7.34 4.95
N LEU A 46 14.40 -6.49 3.96
CA LEU A 46 15.61 -5.67 3.90
C LEU A 46 15.40 -4.24 4.41
N LEU A 47 14.23 -3.94 4.97
CA LEU A 47 13.97 -2.62 5.53
C LEU A 47 14.73 -2.44 6.84
N HIS A 48 15.56 -1.39 6.90
CA HIS A 48 16.32 -1.00 8.09
C HIS A 48 15.86 0.39 8.57
N PRO A 49 16.14 0.76 9.83
CA PRO A 49 15.78 2.08 10.37
C PRO A 49 16.23 3.26 9.53
N HIS A 50 17.40 3.22 8.90
CA HIS A 50 17.91 4.30 8.05
C HIS A 50 17.09 4.56 6.76
N HIS A 51 16.24 3.61 6.35
CA HIS A 51 15.31 3.82 5.25
C HIS A 51 14.07 4.65 5.65
N ILE A 52 13.86 4.86 6.95
CA ILE A 52 12.71 5.59 7.49
C ILE A 52 13.14 7.02 7.78
N GLY A 53 12.55 7.98 7.09
CA GLY A 53 12.80 9.40 7.30
C GLY A 53 11.56 10.12 7.82
N MET A 54 11.74 11.40 8.14
CA MET A 54 10.68 12.32 8.53
C MET A 54 10.84 13.62 7.77
N ASN A 55 9.76 14.14 7.20
CA ASN A 55 9.79 15.45 6.54
C ASN A 55 9.64 16.60 7.53
N ALA A 56 9.73 17.85 7.03
CA ALA A 56 9.65 19.05 7.85
C ALA A 56 8.31 19.19 8.61
N GLU A 57 7.22 18.60 8.07
CA GLU A 57 5.89 18.60 8.66
C GLU A 57 5.68 17.44 9.66
N GLY A 58 6.74 16.66 9.96
CA GLY A 58 6.68 15.53 10.89
C GLY A 58 6.07 14.26 10.33
N ARG A 59 5.84 14.17 9.01
CA ARG A 59 5.33 12.97 8.36
C ARG A 59 6.47 12.00 8.08
N ARG A 60 6.31 10.77 8.54
CA ARG A 60 7.25 9.69 8.22
C ARG A 60 7.07 9.18 6.80
N TYR A 61 8.16 8.73 6.21
CA TYR A 61 8.21 8.10 4.89
C TYR A 61 9.25 6.99 4.87
N ILE A 62 9.13 6.10 3.89
CA ILE A 62 10.16 5.13 3.52
C ILE A 62 10.79 5.57 2.21
N ARG A 63 12.12 5.50 2.16
CA ARG A 63 12.91 5.68 0.94
C ARG A 63 13.88 4.51 0.83
N ILE A 64 13.64 3.66 -0.16
CA ILE A 64 14.42 2.41 -0.33
C ILE A 64 14.59 2.10 -1.81
N ASN A 65 15.78 1.64 -2.18
CA ASN A 65 16.02 1.07 -3.51
C ASN A 65 15.49 -0.36 -3.55
N ARG A 66 14.55 -0.62 -4.46
CA ARG A 66 13.96 -1.95 -4.63
C ARG A 66 15.01 -3.00 -4.96
N LYS A 67 14.97 -4.15 -4.29
CA LYS A 67 15.93 -5.25 -4.52
C LYS A 67 15.92 -5.73 -5.97
N LYS A 68 14.73 -5.86 -6.56
CA LYS A 68 14.55 -6.38 -7.92
C LYS A 68 14.89 -5.37 -9.02
N THR A 69 14.39 -4.15 -8.91
CA THR A 69 14.46 -3.15 -9.99
C THR A 69 15.60 -2.15 -9.82
N LYS A 70 16.18 -2.05 -8.63
CA LYS A 70 17.15 -1.03 -8.21
C LYS A 70 16.60 0.41 -8.28
N VAL A 71 15.31 0.56 -8.52
CA VAL A 71 14.62 1.86 -8.58
C VAL A 71 14.22 2.26 -7.17
N GLU A 72 14.41 3.53 -6.85
CA GLU A 72 13.98 4.11 -5.59
C GLU A 72 12.44 4.10 -5.49
N ALA A 73 11.96 3.61 -4.36
CA ALA A 73 10.59 3.75 -3.92
C ALA A 73 10.54 4.81 -2.83
N PHE A 74 9.62 5.76 -2.94
CA PHE A 74 9.36 6.79 -1.93
C PHE A 74 7.91 6.68 -1.47
N ILE A 75 7.68 6.38 -0.20
CA ILE A 75 6.37 6.00 0.32
C ILE A 75 6.08 6.83 1.59
N PRO A 76 5.24 7.86 1.51
CA PRO A 76 4.66 8.48 2.71
C PRO A 76 3.85 7.44 3.50
N LEU A 77 4.05 7.37 4.81
CA LEU A 77 3.46 6.31 5.61
C LEU A 77 2.01 6.61 6.00
N HIS A 78 1.18 5.61 5.82
CA HIS A 78 -0.18 5.57 6.38
C HIS A 78 -0.11 5.40 7.90
N PRO A 79 -1.01 6.01 8.71
CA PRO A 79 -0.99 5.88 10.17
C PRO A 79 -0.94 4.45 10.70
N ILE A 80 -1.65 3.51 10.06
CA ILE A 80 -1.60 2.09 10.42
C ILE A 80 -0.21 1.50 10.16
N ALA A 81 0.46 1.88 9.07
CA ALA A 81 1.81 1.44 8.78
C ALA A 81 2.82 1.98 9.83
N GLU A 82 2.65 3.23 10.28
CA GLU A 82 3.44 3.79 11.37
C GLU A 82 3.22 3.05 12.70
N GLN A 83 1.97 2.70 13.03
CA GLN A 83 1.66 1.90 14.20
C GLN A 83 2.33 0.53 14.16
N ILE A 84 2.32 -0.14 13.01
CA ILE A 84 3.01 -1.42 12.82
C ILE A 84 4.52 -1.24 13.02
N LEU A 85 5.14 -0.22 12.41
CA LEU A 85 6.57 0.06 12.59
C LEU A 85 6.94 0.25 14.06
N SER A 86 6.11 0.91 14.85
CA SER A 86 6.37 1.18 16.27
C SER A 86 6.47 -0.08 17.13
N LEU A 87 6.00 -1.22 16.64
CA LEU A 87 6.07 -2.52 17.31
C LEU A 87 7.39 -3.27 17.04
N TYR A 88 8.23 -2.74 16.15
CA TYR A 88 9.45 -3.40 15.71
C TYR A 88 10.68 -2.50 15.85
N ASN A 89 11.82 -2.96 15.36
CA ASN A 89 13.07 -2.20 15.44
C ASN A 89 13.06 -0.96 14.54
N THR A 90 13.15 0.21 15.15
CA THR A 90 13.25 1.51 14.43
C THR A 90 14.48 2.30 14.86
N ALA A 91 15.40 1.73 15.64
CA ALA A 91 16.54 2.43 16.24
C ALA A 91 17.89 1.78 15.92
N ASP A 92 17.99 0.46 15.96
CA ASP A 92 19.24 -0.27 15.71
C ASP A 92 19.36 -0.59 14.20
N ASP A 93 20.26 0.12 13.54
CA ASP A 93 20.45 0.01 12.09
C ASP A 93 21.26 -1.24 11.67
N GLU A 94 21.86 -1.94 12.62
CA GLU A 94 22.52 -3.22 12.38
C GLU A 94 21.50 -4.37 12.15
N GLN A 95 20.25 -4.16 12.54
CA GLN A 95 19.18 -5.12 12.41
C GLN A 95 18.06 -4.59 11.50
N PRO A 96 17.40 -5.48 10.72
CA PRO A 96 16.22 -5.08 9.96
C PRO A 96 15.07 -4.66 10.90
N VAL A 97 14.15 -3.86 10.36
CA VAL A 97 12.95 -3.43 11.11
C VAL A 97 12.10 -4.64 11.51
N PHE A 98 11.84 -5.55 10.56
CA PHE A 98 11.02 -6.74 10.81
C PHE A 98 11.89 -7.99 10.89
N PRO A 99 11.71 -8.86 11.91
CA PRO A 99 12.43 -10.13 12.02
C PRO A 99 11.82 -11.19 11.08
N LEU A 100 11.74 -10.89 9.79
CA LEU A 100 11.11 -11.76 8.81
C LEU A 100 12.05 -12.88 8.38
N PRO A 101 11.61 -14.15 8.39
CA PRO A 101 12.35 -15.27 7.83
C PRO A 101 12.35 -15.24 6.30
N ASN A 102 12.92 -16.24 5.68
CA ASN A 102 12.76 -16.44 4.24
C ASN A 102 11.28 -16.57 3.87
N ARG A 103 10.90 -16.05 2.70
CA ARG A 103 9.49 -16.01 2.24
C ARG A 103 8.81 -17.38 2.32
N ASP A 104 9.51 -18.42 1.91
CA ASP A 104 8.94 -19.77 1.87
C ASP A 104 8.70 -20.35 3.27
N ALA A 105 9.37 -19.82 4.29
CA ALA A 105 9.15 -20.20 5.67
C ALA A 105 7.84 -19.66 6.28
N LEU A 106 7.19 -18.69 5.64
CA LEU A 106 5.87 -18.15 6.03
C LEU A 106 4.73 -18.60 5.10
N TRP A 107 4.93 -19.65 4.33
CA TRP A 107 3.90 -20.13 3.41
C TRP A 107 2.62 -20.56 4.15
N PHE A 108 2.78 -21.28 5.25
CA PHE A 108 1.65 -21.76 6.08
C PHE A 108 0.86 -20.58 6.66
N GLU A 109 1.56 -19.61 7.24
CA GLU A 109 0.95 -18.45 7.90
C GLU A 109 0.16 -17.59 6.91
N ILE A 110 0.67 -17.42 5.69
CA ILE A 110 -0.06 -16.71 4.63
C ILE A 110 -1.28 -17.48 4.15
N HIS A 111 -1.19 -18.81 4.10
CA HIS A 111 -2.34 -19.66 3.78
C HIS A 111 -3.44 -19.52 4.84
N GLU A 112 -3.08 -19.54 6.11
CA GLU A 112 -4.03 -19.31 7.23
C GLU A 112 -4.72 -17.95 7.14
N LEU A 113 -4.00 -16.90 6.76
CA LEU A 113 -4.61 -15.59 6.47
C LEU A 113 -5.62 -15.67 5.32
N GLY A 114 -5.34 -16.46 4.31
CA GLY A 114 -6.26 -16.73 3.21
C GLY A 114 -7.55 -17.39 3.67
N VAL A 115 -7.45 -18.37 4.55
CA VAL A 115 -8.60 -19.07 5.14
C VAL A 115 -9.48 -18.08 5.94
N ILE A 116 -8.88 -17.20 6.74
CA ILE A 116 -9.61 -16.22 7.54
C ILE A 116 -10.48 -15.29 6.69
N ILE A 117 -9.99 -14.88 5.52
CA ILE A 117 -10.74 -13.99 4.62
C ILE A 117 -11.66 -14.75 3.66
N GLY A 118 -11.76 -16.09 3.80
CA GLY A 118 -12.60 -16.93 2.95
C GLY A 118 -12.10 -17.07 1.52
N LYS A 119 -10.79 -16.91 1.31
CA LYS A 119 -10.16 -17.22 0.03
C LYS A 119 -9.77 -18.69 -0.02
N ASP A 120 -10.45 -19.44 -0.86
CA ASP A 120 -10.07 -20.83 -1.17
C ASP A 120 -8.80 -20.90 -2.03
N ASP A 121 -8.43 -19.77 -2.64
CA ASP A 121 -7.22 -19.62 -3.44
C ASP A 121 -6.04 -19.23 -2.56
N ASN A 122 -4.89 -19.76 -2.85
CA ASN A 122 -3.65 -19.45 -2.15
C ASN A 122 -3.38 -17.93 -2.09
N LEU A 123 -3.54 -17.33 -0.93
CA LEU A 123 -3.11 -15.98 -0.67
C LEU A 123 -1.57 -15.90 -0.77
N SER A 124 -1.04 -14.84 -1.33
CA SER A 124 0.40 -14.62 -1.44
C SER A 124 0.78 -13.17 -1.12
N TYR A 125 1.99 -12.95 -0.64
CA TYR A 125 2.50 -11.58 -0.43
C TYR A 125 2.48 -10.70 -1.68
N HIS A 126 2.53 -11.32 -2.86
CA HIS A 126 2.42 -10.56 -4.11
C HIS A 126 1.06 -9.89 -4.27
N GLN A 127 0.00 -10.53 -3.77
CA GLN A 127 -1.35 -9.95 -3.76
C GLN A 127 -1.45 -8.71 -2.86
N SER A 128 -0.69 -8.63 -1.75
CA SER A 128 -0.67 -7.42 -0.91
C SER A 128 -0.15 -6.21 -1.68
N ARG A 129 0.93 -6.39 -2.42
CA ARG A 129 1.49 -5.34 -3.28
C ARG A 129 0.55 -4.94 -4.42
N HIS A 130 -0.12 -5.89 -5.05
CA HIS A 130 -1.17 -5.60 -6.05
C HIS A 130 -2.33 -4.83 -5.43
N SER A 131 -2.72 -5.17 -4.20
CA SER A 131 -3.78 -4.48 -3.46
C SER A 131 -3.43 -3.02 -3.22
N PHE A 132 -2.20 -2.71 -2.84
CA PHE A 132 -1.72 -1.32 -2.70
C PHE A 132 -1.96 -0.51 -3.99
N GLY A 133 -1.47 -1.00 -5.12
CA GLY A 133 -1.67 -0.32 -6.41
C GLY A 133 -3.15 -0.15 -6.76
N THR A 134 -3.96 -1.19 -6.57
CA THR A 134 -5.40 -1.18 -6.84
C THR A 134 -6.14 -0.21 -5.93
N PHE A 135 -5.83 -0.18 -4.64
CA PHE A 135 -6.45 0.74 -3.67
C PHE A 135 -6.15 2.19 -3.99
N LEU A 136 -4.91 2.50 -4.36
CA LEU A 136 -4.52 3.87 -4.71
C LEU A 136 -5.17 4.34 -6.01
N ILE A 137 -5.26 3.48 -7.03
CA ILE A 137 -5.99 3.80 -8.26
C ILE A 137 -7.47 4.05 -7.97
N SER A 138 -8.09 3.23 -7.12
CA SER A 138 -9.48 3.41 -6.70
C SER A 138 -9.71 4.69 -5.89
N ALA A 139 -8.66 5.22 -5.27
CA ALA A 139 -8.66 6.49 -4.55
C ALA A 139 -8.26 7.68 -5.43
N ASP A 140 -8.21 7.51 -6.75
CA ASP A 140 -7.85 8.52 -7.74
C ASP A 140 -6.43 9.12 -7.58
N ILE A 141 -5.51 8.35 -7.02
CA ILE A 141 -4.11 8.75 -6.98
C ILE A 141 -3.52 8.64 -8.40
N PRO A 142 -2.79 9.65 -8.87
CA PRO A 142 -2.17 9.61 -10.20
C PRO A 142 -1.24 8.41 -10.37
N ILE A 143 -1.27 7.80 -11.55
CA ILE A 143 -0.52 6.57 -11.83
C ILE A 143 1.00 6.76 -11.72
N GLU A 144 1.48 7.97 -12.03
CA GLU A 144 2.88 8.36 -11.91
C GLU A 144 3.33 8.36 -10.44
N SER A 145 2.48 8.86 -9.54
CA SER A 145 2.73 8.84 -8.10
C SER A 145 2.77 7.41 -7.57
N ILE A 146 1.85 6.55 -8.02
CA ILE A 146 1.82 5.13 -7.66
C ILE A 146 3.08 4.43 -8.16
N ALA A 147 3.50 4.69 -9.41
CA ALA A 147 4.72 4.12 -9.97
C ALA A 147 5.96 4.49 -9.16
N LYS A 148 6.07 5.75 -8.72
CA LYS A 148 7.16 6.24 -7.87
C LYS A 148 7.13 5.59 -6.48
N MET A 149 5.97 5.51 -5.84
CA MET A 149 5.83 4.83 -4.55
C MET A 149 6.19 3.35 -4.62
N MET A 150 5.81 2.67 -5.70
CA MET A 150 6.09 1.25 -5.89
C MET A 150 7.50 0.95 -6.44
N GLY A 151 8.29 1.97 -6.80
CA GLY A 151 9.61 1.78 -7.40
C GLY A 151 9.55 1.00 -8.71
N HIS A 152 8.60 1.33 -9.58
CA HIS A 152 8.50 0.76 -10.91
C HIS A 152 9.45 1.46 -11.87
N SER A 153 10.20 0.70 -12.65
CA SER A 153 11.06 1.24 -13.71
C SER A 153 10.29 1.72 -14.94
N SER A 154 9.03 1.31 -15.06
CA SER A 154 8.13 1.70 -16.16
C SER A 154 6.70 1.89 -15.65
N ILE A 155 6.06 2.96 -16.10
CA ILE A 155 4.64 3.24 -15.84
C ILE A 155 3.72 2.11 -16.34
N ARG A 156 4.11 1.41 -17.40
CA ARG A 156 3.34 0.25 -17.92
C ARG A 156 3.08 -0.81 -16.85
N THR A 157 4.01 -1.03 -15.94
CA THR A 157 3.82 -1.96 -14.82
C THR A 157 2.69 -1.50 -13.91
N THR A 158 2.56 -0.21 -13.68
CA THR A 158 1.50 0.39 -12.85
C THR A 158 0.16 0.40 -13.58
N GLN A 159 0.16 0.62 -14.89
CA GLN A 159 -1.04 0.59 -15.74
C GLN A 159 -1.76 -0.77 -15.68
N GLY A 160 -1.03 -1.86 -15.40
CA GLY A 160 -1.63 -3.17 -15.19
C GLY A 160 -2.62 -3.27 -14.02
N TYR A 161 -2.63 -2.29 -13.11
CA TYR A 161 -3.62 -2.19 -12.01
C TYR A 161 -4.86 -1.38 -12.42
N ALA A 162 -4.76 -0.55 -13.46
CA ALA A 162 -5.83 0.33 -13.90
C ALA A 162 -6.70 -0.38 -14.94
N ARG A 163 -7.94 -0.72 -14.58
CA ARG A 163 -9.01 -0.94 -15.56
C ARG A 163 -9.80 0.35 -15.67
N ILE A 164 -9.59 1.08 -16.77
CA ILE A 164 -10.41 2.25 -17.08
C ILE A 164 -11.74 1.71 -17.61
N THR A 165 -12.81 1.97 -16.86
CA THR A 165 -14.17 1.61 -17.23
C THR A 165 -14.93 2.88 -17.64
N ASP A 166 -16.00 2.71 -18.41
CA ASP A 166 -16.90 3.84 -18.79
C ASP A 166 -17.46 4.54 -17.56
N ASP A 167 -17.76 3.77 -16.49
CA ASP A 167 -18.19 4.31 -15.20
C ASP A 167 -17.12 5.21 -14.55
N LYS A 168 -15.85 4.83 -14.63
CA LYS A 168 -14.76 5.68 -14.12
C LYS A 168 -14.63 6.96 -14.94
N ILE A 169 -14.72 6.88 -16.25
CA ILE A 169 -14.68 8.06 -17.15
C ILE A 169 -15.81 9.02 -16.80
N SER A 170 -17.02 8.51 -16.64
CA SER A 170 -18.20 9.30 -16.27
C SER A 170 -18.02 10.00 -14.92
N LYS A 171 -17.55 9.29 -13.90
CA LYS A 171 -17.26 9.84 -12.57
C LYS A 171 -16.17 10.92 -12.58
N ASP A 172 -15.12 10.74 -13.39
CA ASP A 172 -14.06 11.73 -13.53
C ASP A 172 -14.59 13.03 -14.16
N MET A 173 -15.49 12.91 -15.16
CA MET A 173 -16.16 14.06 -15.78
C MET A 173 -17.11 14.75 -14.78
N ASP A 174 -17.87 14.01 -14.00
CA ASP A 174 -18.77 14.57 -12.97
C ASP A 174 -17.99 15.40 -11.94
N LYS A 175 -16.84 14.88 -11.46
CA LYS A 175 -15.95 15.61 -10.55
C LYS A 175 -15.43 16.92 -11.16
N LEU A 176 -15.08 16.91 -12.45
CA LEU A 176 -14.66 18.12 -13.16
C LEU A 176 -15.78 19.17 -13.20
N MET A 177 -17.00 18.74 -13.53
CA MET A 177 -18.18 19.61 -13.58
C MET A 177 -18.52 20.22 -12.23
N GLU A 178 -18.43 19.43 -11.15
CA GLU A 178 -18.65 19.92 -9.77
C GLU A 178 -17.61 20.97 -9.37
N ARG A 179 -16.33 20.74 -9.68
CA ARG A 179 -15.25 21.72 -9.41
C ARG A 179 -15.51 23.05 -10.11
N ARG A 180 -15.94 23.02 -11.39
CA ARG A 180 -16.29 24.23 -12.18
C ARG A 180 -17.48 24.97 -11.58
N LYS A 181 -18.52 24.25 -11.14
CA LYS A 181 -19.69 24.87 -10.46
C LYS A 181 -19.27 25.58 -9.18
N LYS A 182 -18.43 24.98 -8.35
CA LYS A 182 -17.92 25.59 -7.12
C LYS A 182 -17.10 26.86 -7.39
N GLN A 183 -16.26 26.86 -8.43
CA GLN A 183 -15.48 28.03 -8.82
C GLN A 183 -16.36 29.18 -9.32
N SER A 184 -17.37 28.89 -10.18
CA SER A 184 -18.30 29.91 -10.69
C SER A 184 -19.21 30.51 -9.59
N THR A 185 -19.48 29.76 -8.51
CA THR A 185 -20.27 30.25 -7.38
C THR A 185 -19.42 31.08 -6.41
N GLY A 186 -18.12 30.75 -6.25
CA GLY A 186 -17.18 31.52 -5.43
C GLY A 186 -16.79 32.87 -6.03
N GLU A 187 -16.75 33.01 -7.36
CA GLU A 187 -16.48 34.28 -8.03
C GLU A 187 -17.65 35.26 -7.97
N LYS A 188 -18.90 34.78 -7.85
CA LYS A 188 -20.09 35.63 -7.70
C LYS A 188 -20.21 36.27 -6.31
N THR A 189 -19.66 35.66 -5.27
CA THR A 189 -19.65 36.21 -3.91
C THR A 189 -18.57 37.28 -3.70
N ASN A 190 -17.52 37.31 -4.51
CA ASN A 190 -16.45 38.33 -4.40
C ASN A 190 -16.67 39.61 -5.26
N LYS A 191 -17.75 39.66 -6.01
CA LYS A 191 -18.10 40.85 -6.84
C LYS A 191 -19.26 41.70 -6.27
N SER A 192 -19.70 41.41 -5.03
CA SER A 192 -20.80 42.13 -4.39
C SER A 192 -20.41 42.76 -3.04
N ASN A 193 -19.15 43.26 -2.94
CA ASN A 193 -18.73 44.15 -1.85
C ASN A 193 -18.00 45.36 -2.43
#